data_6c1f43a9b0e3839c3822052ae2e726f9
#
_entry.id   6c1f43a9b0e3839c3822052ae2e726f9
#
_cell.length_a   1.000
_cell.length_b   1.000
_cell.length_c   1.000
_cell.angle_alpha   90.00
_cell.angle_beta   90.00
_cell.angle_gamma   90.00
#
_symmetry.space_group_name_H-M   'P 1'
#
loop_
_entity.id
_entity.type
_entity.pdbx_description
1 polymer ?
#
loop_
_entity_poly.entity_id
_entity_poly.type
_entity_poly.pdbx_seq_one_letter_code
_entity_poly.pdbx_strand_id
1 'polypeptide(L)'
;MTEAMKITLSTQPADARWGEKASYSINNDGITLHLTGNDDLGLIQRAARKIDGLGIKHVSLEGEGWDTDRSWAFWAGYKGPKGTRKIEWANLDEAGQKELESRLQIIDWVRDTINAPAEELGPEQLAQRAVDLLCGVAGDKMSYRITKGEDLREQNYMGIHTVGRGSERPPVLLALDYNPTGDKDAPVFACLVGKGITFDTGGYSLKQSAFMDSMKSDMGGAATITGALAFAITRGLKKRVKLYLCCADNMVSGNSFKLGDIIRYRNGKNVEVMNTDAEGRLVLADGLIDASAQKPELIIDMATLTGAAKTALGNDYHALFSFDDKLAARLLASAAAENEPFWRLPLAEFHRSQLPSNFAELNNTASAAYPAGASTAAGFLSHFVENYHEGWLHIDCSATYRKAAVEQWSAGATGLGVRTVANLLTAE
;
A
#
# COMPACT_ATOMS: atom_id res chain seq x y z
N MET A 1 -13.59 -31.41 -17.36
CA MET A 1 -13.60 -30.12 -16.65
C MET A 1 -14.70 -30.24 -15.60
N THR A 2 -14.41 -29.98 -14.33
CA THR A 2 -15.45 -29.97 -13.29
C THR A 2 -16.40 -28.82 -13.56
N GLU A 3 -17.70 -29.08 -13.51
CA GLU A 3 -18.75 -28.07 -13.61
C GLU A 3 -18.53 -26.97 -12.55
N ALA A 4 -18.83 -25.72 -12.89
CA ALA A 4 -18.67 -24.61 -11.95
C ALA A 4 -19.74 -24.70 -10.87
N MET A 5 -19.34 -24.48 -9.60
CA MET A 5 -20.29 -24.38 -8.49
C MET A 5 -21.04 -23.06 -8.59
N LYS A 6 -22.35 -23.09 -8.69
CA LYS A 6 -23.19 -21.88 -8.77
C LYS A 6 -23.23 -21.16 -7.43
N ILE A 7 -23.10 -19.85 -7.47
CA ILE A 7 -23.18 -18.97 -6.31
C ILE A 7 -24.26 -17.93 -6.57
N THR A 8 -25.29 -17.93 -5.75
CA THR A 8 -26.42 -16.99 -5.87
C THR A 8 -26.56 -16.12 -4.63
N LEU A 9 -27.21 -14.97 -4.77
CA LEU A 9 -27.55 -14.07 -3.66
C LEU A 9 -29.02 -14.18 -3.30
N SER A 10 -29.36 -14.05 -2.01
CA SER A 10 -30.73 -14.01 -1.51
C SER A 10 -30.86 -12.97 -0.39
N THR A 11 -31.91 -12.18 -0.42
CA THR A 11 -32.29 -11.29 0.69
C THR A 11 -33.12 -11.99 1.78
N GLN A 12 -33.48 -13.26 1.55
CA GLN A 12 -34.19 -14.07 2.53
C GLN A 12 -33.20 -14.79 3.44
N PRO A 13 -33.49 -14.97 4.73
CA PRO A 13 -32.67 -15.77 5.62
C PRO A 13 -32.56 -17.21 5.14
N ALA A 14 -31.52 -17.90 5.55
CA ALA A 14 -31.40 -19.33 5.33
C ALA A 14 -32.53 -20.10 6.04
N ASP A 15 -32.87 -21.28 5.51
CA ASP A 15 -33.79 -22.19 6.18
C ASP A 15 -33.32 -22.49 7.62
N ALA A 16 -34.25 -22.60 8.56
CA ALA A 16 -33.98 -22.78 10.00
C ALA A 16 -33.02 -23.94 10.33
N ARG A 17 -32.96 -24.98 9.50
CA ARG A 17 -32.00 -26.09 9.63
C ARG A 17 -30.54 -25.69 9.51
N TRP A 18 -30.24 -24.53 8.88
CA TRP A 18 -28.88 -23.97 8.75
C TRP A 18 -28.46 -23.12 9.96
N GLY A 19 -29.41 -22.83 10.86
CA GLY A 19 -29.25 -21.97 12.02
C GLY A 19 -29.55 -20.51 11.71
N GLU A 20 -29.93 -19.75 12.72
CA GLU A 20 -30.43 -18.36 12.61
C GLU A 20 -29.42 -17.37 12.01
N LYS A 21 -28.11 -17.67 12.09
CA LYS A 21 -27.02 -16.79 11.63
C LYS A 21 -26.29 -17.34 10.41
N ALA A 22 -26.89 -18.28 9.70
CA ALA A 22 -26.24 -18.86 8.53
C ALA A 22 -26.09 -17.82 7.42
N SER A 23 -24.84 -17.50 7.06
CA SER A 23 -24.50 -16.57 5.99
C SER A 23 -24.58 -17.20 4.59
N TYR A 24 -24.64 -18.54 4.52
CA TYR A 24 -24.82 -19.27 3.28
C TYR A 24 -25.50 -20.63 3.55
N SER A 25 -26.12 -21.18 2.53
CA SER A 25 -26.63 -22.52 2.48
C SER A 25 -26.19 -23.26 1.23
N ILE A 26 -26.09 -24.58 1.31
CA ILE A 26 -25.69 -25.45 0.19
C ILE A 26 -26.86 -26.37 -0.13
N ASN A 27 -27.18 -26.49 -1.40
CA ASN A 27 -28.18 -27.40 -1.92
C ASN A 27 -27.66 -28.08 -3.21
N ASN A 28 -28.51 -28.87 -3.85
CA ASN A 28 -28.16 -29.59 -5.07
C ASN A 28 -27.86 -28.64 -6.26
N ASP A 29 -28.36 -27.41 -6.23
CA ASP A 29 -28.24 -26.43 -7.32
C ASP A 29 -27.05 -25.50 -7.12
N GLY A 30 -26.44 -25.48 -5.94
CA GLY A 30 -25.30 -24.63 -5.64
C GLY A 30 -25.25 -24.10 -4.21
N ILE A 31 -24.65 -22.91 -4.07
CA ILE A 31 -24.50 -22.21 -2.78
C ILE A 31 -25.25 -20.88 -2.88
N THR A 32 -26.12 -20.63 -1.90
CA THR A 32 -26.82 -19.35 -1.77
C THR A 32 -26.24 -18.55 -0.62
N LEU A 33 -25.82 -17.28 -0.87
CA LEU A 33 -25.39 -16.33 0.15
C LEU A 33 -26.60 -15.52 0.62
N HIS A 34 -26.82 -15.46 1.94
CA HIS A 34 -27.99 -14.82 2.54
C HIS A 34 -27.63 -13.42 3.06
N LEU A 35 -28.01 -12.39 2.30
CA LEU A 35 -27.76 -10.97 2.60
C LEU A 35 -28.86 -10.44 3.55
N THR A 36 -28.71 -10.70 4.83
CA THR A 36 -29.73 -10.35 5.86
C THR A 36 -29.25 -9.30 6.86
N GLY A 37 -28.07 -8.72 6.63
CA GLY A 37 -27.44 -7.75 7.54
C GLY A 37 -27.20 -6.39 6.92
N ASN A 38 -26.49 -5.55 7.67
CA ASN A 38 -26.08 -4.22 7.23
C ASN A 38 -24.68 -4.20 6.58
N ASP A 39 -24.00 -5.36 6.50
CA ASP A 39 -22.64 -5.52 5.97
C ASP A 39 -22.65 -6.61 4.89
N ASP A 40 -23.31 -6.34 3.79
CA ASP A 40 -23.42 -7.29 2.67
C ASP A 40 -22.06 -7.64 2.07
N LEU A 41 -21.18 -6.64 1.85
CA LEU A 41 -19.87 -6.87 1.24
C LEU A 41 -18.97 -7.72 2.13
N GLY A 42 -18.90 -7.41 3.42
CA GLY A 42 -18.15 -8.22 4.38
C GLY A 42 -18.71 -9.63 4.54
N LEU A 43 -20.03 -9.80 4.48
CA LEU A 43 -20.68 -11.12 4.49
C LEU A 43 -20.27 -11.92 3.25
N ILE A 44 -20.37 -11.35 2.07
CA ILE A 44 -19.97 -11.99 0.80
C ILE A 44 -18.49 -12.40 0.86
N GLN A 45 -17.61 -11.51 1.31
CA GLN A 45 -16.19 -11.78 1.41
C GLN A 45 -15.89 -12.92 2.38
N ARG A 46 -16.52 -12.94 3.57
CA ARG A 46 -16.38 -14.03 4.55
C ARG A 46 -16.93 -15.36 4.01
N ALA A 47 -18.07 -15.35 3.33
CA ALA A 47 -18.63 -16.54 2.72
C ALA A 47 -17.71 -17.08 1.61
N ALA A 48 -17.22 -16.21 0.74
CA ALA A 48 -16.27 -16.57 -0.32
C ALA A 48 -14.98 -17.21 0.26
N ARG A 49 -14.46 -16.68 1.39
CA ARG A 49 -13.31 -17.28 2.09
C ARG A 49 -13.61 -18.69 2.60
N LYS A 50 -14.82 -18.94 3.11
CA LYS A 50 -15.25 -20.28 3.55
C LYS A 50 -15.40 -21.24 2.36
N ILE A 51 -15.96 -20.76 1.24
CA ILE A 51 -16.12 -21.55 0.01
C ILE A 51 -14.76 -22.00 -0.54
N ASP A 52 -13.76 -21.11 -0.56
CA ASP A 52 -12.40 -21.52 -0.90
C ASP A 52 -11.84 -22.56 0.08
N GLY A 53 -12.14 -22.44 1.37
CA GLY A 53 -11.75 -23.39 2.40
C GLY A 53 -12.37 -24.80 2.21
N LEU A 54 -13.51 -24.91 1.52
CA LEU A 54 -14.10 -26.18 1.12
C LEU A 54 -13.36 -26.86 -0.05
N GLY A 55 -12.36 -26.19 -0.63
CA GLY A 55 -11.59 -26.71 -1.76
C GLY A 55 -12.24 -26.53 -3.12
N ILE A 56 -13.34 -25.78 -3.22
CA ILE A 56 -14.03 -25.45 -4.46
C ILE A 56 -13.15 -24.46 -5.23
N LYS A 57 -12.73 -24.84 -6.45
CA LYS A 57 -11.78 -24.06 -7.27
C LYS A 57 -12.41 -23.35 -8.45
N HIS A 58 -13.63 -23.71 -8.83
CA HIS A 58 -14.34 -23.15 -9.97
C HIS A 58 -15.78 -22.82 -9.55
N VAL A 59 -16.13 -21.55 -9.66
CA VAL A 59 -17.46 -21.03 -9.29
C VAL A 59 -18.04 -20.21 -10.43
N SER A 60 -19.39 -20.13 -10.49
CA SER A 60 -20.14 -19.24 -11.38
C SER A 60 -21.05 -18.35 -10.53
N LEU A 61 -20.91 -17.04 -10.64
CA LEU A 61 -21.79 -16.07 -9.97
C LEU A 61 -23.06 -15.92 -10.82
N GLU A 62 -24.19 -16.36 -10.30
CA GLU A 62 -25.45 -16.43 -11.05
C GLU A 62 -26.60 -15.73 -10.30
N GLY A 63 -27.67 -15.42 -11.06
CA GLY A 63 -28.88 -14.80 -10.53
C GLY A 63 -28.75 -13.27 -10.40
N GLU A 64 -29.76 -12.69 -9.77
CA GLU A 64 -29.87 -11.25 -9.58
C GLU A 64 -29.08 -10.75 -8.36
N GLY A 65 -28.84 -9.45 -8.33
CA GLY A 65 -28.25 -8.76 -7.18
C GLY A 65 -26.72 -8.66 -7.20
N TRP A 66 -26.04 -9.27 -8.16
CA TRP A 66 -24.61 -9.06 -8.35
C TRP A 66 -24.37 -7.69 -9.01
N ASP A 67 -23.46 -6.94 -8.42
CA ASP A 67 -22.89 -5.69 -8.92
C ASP A 67 -21.37 -5.74 -8.84
N THR A 68 -20.71 -4.66 -9.24
CA THR A 68 -19.24 -4.56 -9.22
C THR A 68 -18.67 -4.75 -7.81
N ASP A 69 -19.28 -4.15 -6.79
CA ASP A 69 -18.77 -4.20 -5.42
C ASP A 69 -18.97 -5.57 -4.77
N ARG A 70 -20.11 -6.22 -5.02
CA ARG A 70 -20.39 -7.58 -4.53
C ARG A 70 -19.51 -8.61 -5.21
N SER A 71 -19.31 -8.49 -6.54
CA SER A 71 -18.39 -9.33 -7.32
C SER A 71 -16.95 -9.16 -6.83
N TRP A 72 -16.53 -7.93 -6.59
CA TRP A 72 -15.24 -7.61 -5.99
C TRP A 72 -15.07 -8.22 -4.59
N ALA A 73 -16.06 -8.06 -3.71
CA ALA A 73 -16.03 -8.62 -2.36
C ALA A 73 -15.91 -10.15 -2.37
N PHE A 74 -16.63 -10.81 -3.31
CA PHE A 74 -16.50 -12.25 -3.50
C PHE A 74 -15.07 -12.64 -3.90
N TRP A 75 -14.50 -11.98 -4.90
CA TRP A 75 -13.13 -12.24 -5.34
C TRP A 75 -12.10 -12.02 -4.20
N ALA A 76 -12.21 -10.92 -3.46
CA ALA A 76 -11.30 -10.57 -2.38
C ALA A 76 -11.23 -11.65 -1.28
N GLY A 77 -12.36 -12.30 -0.97
CA GLY A 77 -12.42 -13.42 -0.05
C GLY A 77 -12.00 -14.76 -0.66
N TYR A 78 -12.36 -15.02 -1.92
CA TYR A 78 -12.16 -16.29 -2.60
C TYR A 78 -10.71 -16.49 -3.07
N LYS A 79 -10.06 -15.43 -3.60
CA LYS A 79 -8.68 -15.46 -4.09
C LYS A 79 -7.71 -15.61 -2.91
N GLY A 80 -6.93 -16.67 -2.93
CA GLY A 80 -5.82 -16.90 -2.00
C GLY A 80 -4.47 -16.89 -2.71
N PRO A 81 -3.35 -16.91 -1.97
CA PRO A 81 -1.99 -16.88 -2.56
C PRO A 81 -1.59 -18.24 -3.16
N LYS A 82 -2.37 -19.30 -2.94
CA LYS A 82 -2.04 -20.65 -3.43
C LYS A 82 -3.07 -21.14 -4.43
N GLY A 83 -2.58 -21.67 -5.54
CA GLY A 83 -3.39 -22.32 -6.57
C GLY A 83 -4.25 -21.35 -7.37
N THR A 84 -4.76 -21.85 -8.48
CA THR A 84 -5.64 -21.09 -9.36
C THR A 84 -7.09 -21.21 -8.92
N ARG A 85 -7.82 -20.11 -9.03
CA ARG A 85 -9.28 -20.03 -8.83
C ARG A 85 -9.88 -19.50 -10.12
N LYS A 86 -10.99 -20.11 -10.54
CA LYS A 86 -11.76 -19.64 -11.68
C LYS A 86 -13.10 -19.12 -11.20
N ILE A 87 -13.45 -17.92 -11.63
CA ILE A 87 -14.76 -17.29 -11.40
C ILE A 87 -15.35 -16.99 -12.76
N GLU A 88 -16.57 -17.49 -12.99
CA GLU A 88 -17.44 -17.04 -14.07
C GLU A 88 -18.29 -15.92 -13.48
N TRP A 89 -18.16 -14.72 -14.06
CA TRP A 89 -18.77 -13.52 -13.51
C TRP A 89 -20.24 -13.42 -13.88
N ALA A 90 -21.04 -12.86 -12.98
CA ALA A 90 -22.39 -12.43 -13.31
C ALA A 90 -22.37 -11.33 -14.39
N ASN A 91 -23.48 -11.20 -15.10
CA ASN A 91 -23.63 -10.14 -16.09
C ASN A 91 -23.69 -8.78 -15.39
N LEU A 92 -22.70 -7.93 -15.69
CA LEU A 92 -22.66 -6.53 -15.28
C LEU A 92 -22.90 -5.67 -16.54
N ASP A 93 -23.26 -4.41 -16.34
CA ASP A 93 -23.22 -3.44 -17.45
C ASP A 93 -21.77 -3.17 -17.89
N GLU A 94 -21.58 -2.54 -19.03
CA GLU A 94 -20.26 -2.31 -19.64
C GLU A 94 -19.33 -1.51 -18.69
N ALA A 95 -19.88 -0.51 -17.98
CA ALA A 95 -19.11 0.31 -17.05
C ALA A 95 -18.67 -0.51 -15.83
N GLY A 96 -19.58 -1.29 -15.24
CA GLY A 96 -19.31 -2.14 -14.10
C GLY A 96 -18.32 -3.27 -14.43
N GLN A 97 -18.43 -3.86 -15.61
CA GLN A 97 -17.49 -4.88 -16.07
C GLN A 97 -16.08 -4.31 -16.23
N LYS A 98 -15.94 -3.15 -16.89
CA LYS A 98 -14.65 -2.47 -17.07
C LYS A 98 -14.02 -2.09 -15.73
N GLU A 99 -14.81 -1.58 -14.80
CA GLU A 99 -14.34 -1.24 -13.46
C GLU A 99 -13.87 -2.50 -12.70
N LEU A 100 -14.64 -3.59 -12.75
CA LEU A 100 -14.27 -4.86 -12.11
C LEU A 100 -12.97 -5.42 -12.69
N GLU A 101 -12.84 -5.47 -14.01
CA GLU A 101 -11.63 -5.95 -14.70
C GLU A 101 -10.40 -5.14 -14.28
N SER A 102 -10.52 -3.79 -14.21
CA SER A 102 -9.45 -2.91 -13.78
C SER A 102 -9.06 -3.17 -12.31
N ARG A 103 -10.05 -3.34 -11.42
CA ARG A 103 -9.80 -3.70 -10.00
C ARG A 103 -9.06 -5.03 -9.89
N LEU A 104 -9.52 -6.04 -10.61
CA LEU A 104 -8.93 -7.38 -10.59
C LEU A 104 -7.48 -7.34 -11.07
N GLN A 105 -7.22 -6.74 -12.22
CA GLN A 105 -5.89 -6.66 -12.81
C GLN A 105 -4.90 -5.95 -11.88
N ILE A 106 -5.26 -4.76 -11.40
CA ILE A 106 -4.32 -3.89 -10.67
C ILE A 106 -4.12 -4.39 -9.24
N ILE A 107 -5.19 -4.78 -8.54
CA ILE A 107 -5.04 -5.23 -7.15
C ILE A 107 -4.44 -6.64 -7.07
N ASP A 108 -4.66 -7.47 -8.07
CA ASP A 108 -3.94 -8.76 -8.17
C ASP A 108 -2.44 -8.52 -8.35
N TRP A 109 -2.05 -7.59 -9.22
CA TRP A 109 -0.65 -7.17 -9.37
C TRP A 109 -0.04 -6.67 -8.05
N VAL A 110 -0.78 -5.82 -7.29
CA VAL A 110 -0.34 -5.34 -5.97
C VAL A 110 -0.14 -6.50 -5.00
N ARG A 111 -1.14 -7.40 -4.92
CA ARG A 111 -1.07 -8.56 -4.03
C ARG A 111 0.06 -9.51 -4.41
N ASP A 112 0.22 -9.82 -5.68
CA ASP A 112 1.27 -10.71 -6.16
C ASP A 112 2.66 -10.10 -5.95
N THR A 113 2.81 -8.79 -6.15
CA THR A 113 4.07 -8.07 -5.92
C THR A 113 4.46 -8.11 -4.43
N ILE A 114 3.53 -7.83 -3.52
CA ILE A 114 3.81 -7.88 -2.07
C ILE A 114 4.03 -9.33 -1.57
N ASN A 115 3.37 -10.30 -2.18
CA ASN A 115 3.50 -11.71 -1.82
C ASN A 115 4.77 -12.38 -2.37
N ALA A 116 5.41 -11.78 -3.36
CA ALA A 116 6.60 -12.34 -4.00
C ALA A 116 7.69 -12.62 -2.96
N PRO A 117 8.42 -13.73 -3.08
CA PRO A 117 9.59 -13.99 -2.25
C PRO A 117 10.65 -12.91 -2.43
N ALA A 118 11.34 -12.54 -1.34
CA ALA A 118 12.43 -11.55 -1.41
C ALA A 118 13.57 -11.99 -2.34
N GLU A 119 13.77 -13.29 -2.54
CA GLU A 119 14.72 -13.84 -3.53
C GLU A 119 14.38 -13.39 -4.96
N GLU A 120 13.09 -13.31 -5.30
CA GLU A 120 12.62 -12.95 -6.63
C GLU A 120 12.43 -11.44 -6.80
N LEU A 121 12.15 -10.73 -5.70
CA LEU A 121 11.78 -9.32 -5.70
C LEU A 121 12.78 -8.48 -4.90
N GLY A 122 13.83 -8.03 -5.57
CA GLY A 122 14.74 -7.01 -5.04
C GLY A 122 14.36 -5.59 -5.49
N PRO A 123 15.19 -4.58 -5.11
CA PRO A 123 14.91 -3.17 -5.43
C PRO A 123 14.73 -2.89 -6.93
N GLU A 124 15.58 -3.46 -7.79
CA GLU A 124 15.46 -3.27 -9.25
C GLU A 124 14.23 -3.95 -9.83
N GLN A 125 13.92 -5.19 -9.37
CA GLN A 125 12.74 -5.92 -9.84
C GLN A 125 11.45 -5.21 -9.42
N LEU A 126 11.40 -4.63 -8.22
CA LEU A 126 10.25 -3.83 -7.78
C LEU A 126 10.08 -2.59 -8.67
N ALA A 127 11.16 -1.87 -8.92
CA ALA A 127 11.16 -0.71 -9.81
C ALA A 127 10.68 -1.08 -11.23
N GLN A 128 11.22 -2.17 -11.79
CA GLN A 128 10.85 -2.63 -13.14
C GLN A 128 9.38 -3.06 -13.21
N ARG A 129 8.89 -3.84 -12.24
CA ARG A 129 7.46 -4.21 -12.18
C ARG A 129 6.54 -2.99 -12.14
N ALA A 130 6.93 -1.93 -11.41
CA ALA A 130 6.16 -0.68 -11.36
C ALA A 130 6.17 0.04 -12.72
N VAL A 131 7.31 0.10 -13.40
CA VAL A 131 7.44 0.64 -14.76
C VAL A 131 6.55 -0.12 -15.73
N ASP A 132 6.61 -1.47 -15.72
CA ASP A 132 5.85 -2.32 -16.64
C ASP A 132 4.33 -2.11 -16.48
N LEU A 133 3.84 -2.08 -15.23
CA LEU A 133 2.43 -1.81 -14.95
C LEU A 133 2.01 -0.43 -15.45
N LEU A 134 2.75 0.61 -15.04
CA LEU A 134 2.34 2.00 -15.30
C LEU A 134 2.50 2.38 -16.78
N CYS A 135 3.55 1.94 -17.45
CA CYS A 135 3.68 2.10 -18.89
C CYS A 135 2.61 1.32 -19.66
N GLY A 136 2.23 0.13 -19.15
CA GLY A 136 1.16 -0.66 -19.74
C GLY A 136 -0.20 0.03 -19.73
N VAL A 137 -0.53 0.77 -18.66
CA VAL A 137 -1.82 1.49 -18.54
C VAL A 137 -1.80 2.91 -19.10
N ALA A 138 -0.63 3.58 -19.11
CA ALA A 138 -0.50 4.99 -19.49
C ALA A 138 0.01 5.20 -20.92
N GLY A 139 0.70 4.21 -21.49
CA GLY A 139 1.32 4.31 -22.81
C GLY A 139 2.37 5.43 -22.91
N ASP A 140 2.28 6.24 -23.94
CA ASP A 140 3.18 7.35 -24.25
C ASP A 140 3.08 8.55 -23.29
N LYS A 141 2.09 8.55 -22.38
CA LYS A 141 1.92 9.57 -21.34
C LYS A 141 2.81 9.36 -20.13
N MET A 142 3.57 8.27 -20.09
CA MET A 142 4.47 7.91 -18.99
C MET A 142 5.93 8.05 -19.41
N SER A 143 6.73 8.71 -18.57
CA SER A 143 8.18 8.70 -18.64
C SER A 143 8.77 8.33 -17.29
N TYR A 144 9.99 7.79 -17.28
CA TYR A 144 10.62 7.37 -16.03
C TYR A 144 12.14 7.46 -16.08
N ARG A 145 12.73 7.48 -14.89
CA ARG A 145 14.18 7.40 -14.66
C ARG A 145 14.43 6.46 -13.48
N ILE A 146 15.43 5.58 -13.63
CA ILE A 146 15.94 4.71 -12.58
C ILE A 146 17.35 5.20 -12.22
N THR A 147 17.57 5.53 -10.95
CA THR A 147 18.89 5.85 -10.38
C THR A 147 19.23 4.77 -9.36
N LYS A 148 20.42 4.14 -9.44
CA LYS A 148 20.75 2.99 -8.61
C LYS A 148 22.20 2.98 -8.11
N GLY A 149 22.41 2.26 -6.99
CA GLY A 149 23.74 1.99 -6.45
C GLY A 149 24.53 3.29 -6.16
N GLU A 150 25.74 3.37 -6.69
CA GLU A 150 26.64 4.53 -6.48
C GLU A 150 26.11 5.81 -7.11
N ASP A 151 25.34 5.74 -8.21
CA ASP A 151 24.72 6.92 -8.83
C ASP A 151 23.79 7.66 -7.83
N LEU A 152 23.17 6.92 -6.90
CA LEU A 152 22.38 7.53 -5.82
C LEU A 152 23.27 8.38 -4.90
N ARG A 153 24.46 7.90 -4.55
CA ARG A 153 25.43 8.64 -3.74
C ARG A 153 25.94 9.88 -4.45
N GLU A 154 26.31 9.74 -5.73
CA GLU A 154 26.81 10.83 -6.56
C GLU A 154 25.77 11.95 -6.73
N GLN A 155 24.47 11.58 -6.79
CA GLN A 155 23.35 12.51 -6.85
C GLN A 155 22.81 12.90 -5.47
N ASN A 156 23.51 12.53 -4.37
CA ASN A 156 23.16 12.84 -2.98
C ASN A 156 21.80 12.31 -2.50
N TYR A 157 21.34 11.16 -3.02
CA TYR A 157 20.20 10.40 -2.45
C TYR A 157 20.69 9.56 -1.28
N MET A 158 21.11 10.26 -0.23
CA MET A 158 21.87 9.64 0.86
C MET A 158 21.05 8.74 1.78
N GLY A 159 19.75 8.97 1.91
CA GLY A 159 18.86 8.08 2.67
C GLY A 159 18.75 6.70 2.03
N ILE A 160 18.41 6.66 0.74
CA ILE A 160 18.25 5.41 -0.04
C ILE A 160 19.59 4.67 -0.13
N HIS A 161 20.66 5.39 -0.49
CA HIS A 161 21.99 4.80 -0.61
C HIS A 161 22.47 4.20 0.73
N THR A 162 22.35 4.95 1.82
CA THR A 162 22.86 4.52 3.15
C THR A 162 22.14 3.27 3.64
N VAL A 163 20.82 3.20 3.50
CA VAL A 163 20.04 2.02 3.91
C VAL A 163 20.40 0.81 3.05
N GLY A 164 20.49 0.98 1.71
CA GLY A 164 20.66 -0.14 0.79
C GLY A 164 22.09 -0.60 0.57
N ARG A 165 23.12 0.19 0.94
CA ARG A 165 24.53 -0.13 0.66
C ARG A 165 25.04 -1.42 1.29
N GLY A 166 24.32 -1.95 2.28
CA GLY A 166 24.67 -3.21 2.96
C GLY A 166 24.23 -4.46 2.21
N SER A 167 23.39 -4.32 1.19
CA SER A 167 22.96 -5.44 0.33
C SER A 167 23.89 -5.58 -0.87
N GLU A 168 24.01 -6.80 -1.40
CA GLU A 168 24.62 -7.06 -2.70
C GLU A 168 23.72 -6.55 -3.86
N ARG A 169 22.41 -6.44 -3.60
CA ARG A 169 21.44 -5.87 -4.54
C ARG A 169 21.41 -4.36 -4.39
N PRO A 170 21.72 -3.59 -5.45
CA PRO A 170 21.82 -2.14 -5.34
C PRO A 170 20.48 -1.50 -4.97
N PRO A 171 20.48 -0.46 -4.10
CA PRO A 171 19.30 0.36 -3.86
C PRO A 171 18.92 1.15 -5.12
N VAL A 172 17.64 1.51 -5.21
CA VAL A 172 17.05 2.14 -6.40
C VAL A 172 16.11 3.27 -6.01
N LEU A 173 16.22 4.39 -6.69
CA LEU A 173 15.16 5.40 -6.81
C LEU A 173 14.53 5.28 -8.20
N LEU A 174 13.26 4.94 -8.25
CA LEU A 174 12.43 5.07 -9.44
C LEU A 174 11.67 6.40 -9.38
N ALA A 175 11.87 7.26 -10.38
CA ALA A 175 11.10 8.48 -10.59
C ALA A 175 10.28 8.34 -11.87
N LEU A 176 8.95 8.41 -11.75
CA LEU A 176 8.00 8.35 -12.85
C LEU A 176 7.25 9.68 -12.98
N ASP A 177 6.87 10.02 -14.21
CA ASP A 177 6.09 11.22 -14.53
C ASP A 177 4.95 10.83 -15.48
N TYR A 178 3.74 10.78 -14.98
CA TYR A 178 2.52 10.63 -15.75
C TYR A 178 2.01 12.01 -16.14
N ASN A 179 2.05 12.32 -17.43
CA ASN A 179 1.58 13.60 -17.95
C ASN A 179 0.58 13.41 -19.11
N PRO A 180 -0.72 13.34 -18.82
CA PRO A 180 -1.74 13.16 -19.84
C PRO A 180 -2.10 14.45 -20.60
N THR A 181 -1.55 15.60 -20.20
CA THR A 181 -1.97 16.90 -20.75
C THR A 181 -1.36 17.20 -22.12
N GLY A 182 -0.25 16.55 -22.47
CA GLY A 182 0.55 16.88 -23.65
C GLY A 182 1.43 18.14 -23.52
N ASP A 183 1.27 18.91 -22.46
CA ASP A 183 2.09 20.08 -22.13
C ASP A 183 3.21 19.67 -21.18
N LYS A 184 4.46 19.84 -21.60
CA LYS A 184 5.64 19.51 -20.79
C LYS A 184 5.78 20.38 -19.54
N ASP A 185 5.22 21.58 -19.57
CA ASP A 185 5.28 22.57 -18.49
C ASP A 185 4.01 22.53 -17.61
N ALA A 186 3.10 21.61 -17.87
CA ALA A 186 1.90 21.44 -17.05
C ALA A 186 2.28 21.32 -15.57
N PRO A 187 1.56 22.00 -14.66
CA PRO A 187 1.82 21.90 -13.22
C PRO A 187 1.63 20.46 -12.74
N VAL A 188 2.46 20.06 -11.78
CA VAL A 188 2.32 18.75 -11.13
C VAL A 188 1.19 18.85 -10.10
N PHE A 189 0.13 18.11 -10.32
CA PHE A 189 -1.00 18.05 -9.39
C PHE A 189 -0.65 17.29 -8.12
N ALA A 190 -0.06 16.10 -8.27
CA ALA A 190 0.28 15.29 -7.12
C ALA A 190 1.66 14.63 -7.27
N CYS A 191 2.35 14.48 -6.13
CA CYS A 191 3.51 13.63 -5.99
C CYS A 191 3.20 12.49 -5.03
N LEU A 192 3.51 11.28 -5.47
CA LEU A 192 3.31 10.05 -4.72
C LEU A 192 4.68 9.49 -4.32
N VAL A 193 4.85 9.08 -3.07
CA VAL A 193 6.12 8.54 -2.56
C VAL A 193 5.86 7.19 -1.89
N GLY A 194 6.59 6.15 -2.29
CA GLY A 194 6.41 4.79 -1.76
C GLY A 194 7.65 4.23 -1.08
N LYS A 195 7.48 3.70 0.14
CA LYS A 195 8.50 2.88 0.80
C LYS A 195 8.63 1.55 0.06
N GLY A 196 9.81 1.26 -0.46
CA GLY A 196 10.14 0.07 -1.24
C GLY A 196 11.21 -0.80 -0.59
N ILE A 197 11.13 -1.08 0.72
CA ILE A 197 12.07 -1.97 1.39
C ILE A 197 11.72 -3.43 1.05
N THR A 198 12.48 -4.00 0.12
CA THR A 198 12.18 -5.32 -0.45
C THR A 198 12.48 -6.47 0.51
N PHE A 199 13.38 -6.27 1.46
CA PHE A 199 13.51 -7.09 2.65
C PHE A 199 14.11 -6.28 3.80
N ASP A 200 13.58 -6.44 5.01
CA ASP A 200 14.02 -5.71 6.19
C ASP A 200 14.46 -6.65 7.31
N THR A 201 15.77 -6.74 7.53
CA THR A 201 16.34 -7.46 8.67
C THR A 201 16.36 -6.63 9.96
N GLY A 202 16.09 -5.31 9.87
CA GLY A 202 16.36 -4.34 10.91
C GLY A 202 17.78 -3.80 10.88
N GLY A 203 18.66 -4.31 10.02
CA GLY A 203 20.07 -3.97 10.04
C GLY A 203 20.74 -4.38 11.36
N TYR A 204 21.65 -3.58 11.89
CA TYR A 204 22.29 -3.88 13.18
C TYR A 204 21.33 -3.82 14.40
N SER A 205 20.17 -3.16 14.28
CA SER A 205 19.04 -3.28 15.20
C SER A 205 18.19 -4.50 14.82
N LEU A 206 18.81 -5.67 14.79
CA LEU A 206 18.33 -6.91 14.19
C LEU A 206 16.96 -7.35 14.75
N LYS A 207 16.01 -7.59 13.85
CA LYS A 207 14.69 -8.14 14.20
C LYS A 207 14.81 -9.58 14.69
N GLN A 208 13.96 -9.95 15.63
CA GLN A 208 13.74 -11.36 15.96
C GLN A 208 13.05 -12.08 14.79
N SER A 209 13.33 -13.38 14.59
CA SER A 209 12.79 -14.16 13.48
C SER A 209 11.26 -14.09 13.33
N ALA A 210 10.53 -14.05 14.46
CA ALA A 210 9.07 -13.94 14.46
C ALA A 210 8.53 -12.62 13.90
N PHE A 211 9.36 -11.57 13.83
CA PHE A 211 9.03 -10.29 13.20
C PHE A 211 9.64 -10.17 11.79
N MET A 212 10.70 -10.92 11.50
CA MET A 212 11.40 -10.89 10.23
C MET A 212 10.71 -11.73 9.14
N ASP A 213 9.98 -12.77 9.50
CA ASP A 213 9.38 -13.76 8.58
C ASP A 213 8.41 -13.19 7.54
N SER A 214 7.88 -11.99 7.79
CA SER A 214 6.96 -11.28 6.89
C SER A 214 7.57 -10.05 6.22
N MET A 215 8.86 -9.78 6.41
CA MET A 215 9.50 -8.54 5.98
C MET A 215 9.73 -8.43 4.45
N LYS A 216 9.42 -9.46 3.68
CA LYS A 216 9.23 -9.34 2.23
C LYS A 216 8.07 -8.38 1.87
N SER A 217 7.15 -8.14 2.79
CA SER A 217 6.02 -7.23 2.60
C SER A 217 6.36 -5.76 2.93
N ASP A 218 7.59 -5.45 3.31
CA ASP A 218 7.98 -4.10 3.76
C ASP A 218 8.13 -3.09 2.60
N MET A 219 7.86 -3.52 1.40
CA MET A 219 7.67 -2.73 0.19
C MET A 219 6.18 -2.51 -0.15
N GLY A 220 5.29 -2.85 0.76
CA GLY A 220 3.84 -2.75 0.54
C GLY A 220 3.37 -1.32 0.27
N GLY A 221 4.02 -0.31 0.84
CA GLY A 221 3.76 1.10 0.52
C GLY A 221 4.02 1.42 -0.95
N ALA A 222 5.18 1.01 -1.48
CA ALA A 222 5.53 1.20 -2.89
C ALA A 222 4.57 0.48 -3.83
N ALA A 223 4.22 -0.78 -3.56
CA ALA A 223 3.30 -1.55 -4.39
C ALA A 223 1.89 -0.95 -4.37
N THR A 224 1.39 -0.57 -3.19
CA THR A 224 0.03 -0.02 -3.04
C THR A 224 -0.10 1.34 -3.73
N ILE A 225 0.86 2.25 -3.55
CA ILE A 225 0.80 3.59 -4.19
C ILE A 225 0.97 3.50 -5.72
N THR A 226 1.77 2.54 -6.21
CA THR A 226 1.89 2.26 -7.64
C THR A 226 0.57 1.76 -8.22
N GLY A 227 -0.07 0.79 -7.56
CA GLY A 227 -1.39 0.30 -7.93
C GLY A 227 -2.45 1.40 -7.90
N ALA A 228 -2.40 2.30 -6.91
CA ALA A 228 -3.32 3.43 -6.81
C ALA A 228 -3.19 4.39 -8.00
N LEU A 229 -1.96 4.72 -8.42
CA LEU A 229 -1.74 5.53 -9.63
C LEU A 229 -2.24 4.81 -10.88
N ALA A 230 -1.91 3.53 -11.04
CA ALA A 230 -2.40 2.73 -12.17
C ALA A 230 -3.93 2.72 -12.23
N PHE A 231 -4.59 2.55 -11.10
CA PHE A 231 -6.05 2.52 -11.01
C PHE A 231 -6.68 3.89 -11.26
N ALA A 232 -6.06 4.98 -10.78
CA ALA A 232 -6.50 6.34 -11.12
C ALA A 232 -6.40 6.60 -12.62
N ILE A 233 -5.32 6.13 -13.28
CA ILE A 233 -5.16 6.24 -14.74
C ILE A 233 -6.27 5.48 -15.49
N THR A 234 -6.59 4.26 -15.10
CA THR A 234 -7.67 3.49 -15.73
C THR A 234 -9.05 4.12 -15.53
N ARG A 235 -9.25 4.84 -14.41
CA ARG A 235 -10.43 5.67 -14.14
C ARG A 235 -10.41 7.03 -14.84
N GLY A 236 -9.39 7.30 -15.68
CA GLY A 236 -9.32 8.49 -16.53
C GLY A 236 -8.71 9.72 -15.85
N LEU A 237 -7.75 9.56 -14.97
CA LEU A 237 -6.99 10.66 -14.38
C LEU A 237 -6.43 11.60 -15.46
N LYS A 238 -6.81 12.89 -15.39
CA LYS A 238 -6.44 13.93 -16.38
C LYS A 238 -5.37 14.89 -15.91
N LYS A 239 -4.90 14.73 -14.67
CA LYS A 239 -3.93 15.63 -14.01
C LYS A 239 -2.54 14.99 -14.02
N ARG A 240 -1.48 15.82 -14.11
CA ARG A 240 -0.08 15.34 -14.07
C ARG A 240 0.27 14.84 -12.68
N VAL A 241 0.82 13.64 -12.58
CA VAL A 241 1.23 13.01 -11.32
C VAL A 241 2.63 12.44 -11.43
N LYS A 242 3.46 12.69 -10.42
CA LYS A 242 4.78 12.05 -10.29
C LYS A 242 4.78 10.99 -9.19
N LEU A 243 5.55 9.93 -9.39
CA LEU A 243 5.71 8.84 -8.43
C LEU A 243 7.19 8.61 -8.16
N TYR A 244 7.57 8.53 -6.89
CA TYR A 244 8.90 8.21 -6.42
C TYR A 244 8.86 6.93 -5.58
N LEU A 245 9.55 5.87 -6.01
CA LEU A 245 9.70 4.65 -5.22
C LEU A 245 11.12 4.58 -4.68
N CYS A 246 11.23 4.58 -3.35
CA CYS A 246 12.49 4.55 -2.62
C CYS A 246 12.78 3.08 -2.23
N CYS A 247 13.52 2.37 -3.08
CA CYS A 247 13.69 0.92 -3.00
C CYS A 247 15.07 0.56 -2.44
N ALA A 248 15.11 -0.34 -1.45
CA ALA A 248 16.35 -0.84 -0.86
C ALA A 248 16.10 -2.18 -0.14
N ASP A 249 17.15 -2.94 0.10
CA ASP A 249 17.17 -3.99 1.13
C ASP A 249 17.89 -3.46 2.37
N ASN A 250 17.33 -3.65 3.54
CA ASN A 250 17.99 -3.37 4.81
C ASN A 250 18.65 -4.64 5.35
N MET A 251 19.93 -4.81 5.05
CA MET A 251 20.68 -6.04 5.35
C MET A 251 21.82 -5.82 6.34
N VAL A 252 22.25 -6.89 6.99
CA VAL A 252 23.41 -6.88 7.88
C VAL A 252 24.64 -7.30 7.09
N SER A 253 25.64 -6.42 7.00
CA SER A 253 26.93 -6.70 6.38
C SER A 253 28.01 -5.76 6.91
N GLY A 254 29.26 -5.95 6.49
CA GLY A 254 30.37 -5.05 6.84
C GLY A 254 30.16 -3.62 6.31
N ASN A 255 29.39 -3.45 5.22
CA ASN A 255 29.10 -2.17 4.60
C ASN A 255 27.82 -1.52 5.08
N SER A 256 26.99 -2.21 5.89
CA SER A 256 25.74 -1.65 6.40
C SER A 256 25.97 -0.42 7.27
N PHE A 257 25.00 0.47 7.25
CA PHE A 257 24.98 1.62 8.13
C PHE A 257 24.81 1.20 9.62
N LYS A 258 25.25 2.06 10.51
CA LYS A 258 25.38 1.73 11.92
C LYS A 258 24.71 2.80 12.79
N LEU A 259 24.38 2.41 14.02
CA LEU A 259 23.96 3.37 15.03
C LEU A 259 25.09 4.39 15.26
N GLY A 260 24.74 5.67 15.30
CA GLY A 260 25.68 6.78 15.40
C GLY A 260 26.14 7.34 14.05
N ASP A 261 25.82 6.68 12.91
CA ASP A 261 26.06 7.27 11.59
C ASP A 261 25.18 8.52 11.39
N ILE A 262 25.68 9.51 10.64
CA ILE A 262 24.95 10.72 10.31
C ILE A 262 24.70 10.77 8.81
N ILE A 263 23.43 10.79 8.41
CA ILE A 263 23.00 10.96 7.03
C ILE A 263 22.81 12.45 6.76
N ARG A 264 23.46 12.96 5.70
CA ARG A 264 23.35 14.35 5.24
C ARG A 264 22.47 14.40 4.00
N TYR A 265 21.28 14.97 4.14
CA TYR A 265 20.31 15.05 3.05
C TYR A 265 20.50 16.31 2.19
N ARG A 266 20.02 16.27 0.94
CA ARG A 266 20.13 17.36 -0.05
C ARG A 266 19.46 18.66 0.38
N ASN A 267 18.45 18.61 1.24
CA ASN A 267 17.80 19.79 1.83
C ASN A 267 18.59 20.41 2.99
N GLY A 268 19.80 19.93 3.26
CA GLY A 268 20.70 20.43 4.31
C GLY A 268 20.47 19.82 5.69
N LYS A 269 19.46 19.00 5.87
CA LYS A 269 19.22 18.33 7.16
C LYS A 269 20.17 17.17 7.40
N ASN A 270 20.65 17.06 8.63
CA ASN A 270 21.48 15.96 9.09
C ASN A 270 20.67 15.10 10.08
N VAL A 271 20.71 13.79 9.90
CA VAL A 271 19.96 12.82 10.73
C VAL A 271 20.93 11.83 11.32
N GLU A 272 20.97 11.74 12.66
CA GLU A 272 21.66 10.69 13.38
C GLU A 272 20.82 9.40 13.36
N VAL A 273 21.45 8.29 13.02
CA VAL A 273 20.83 6.97 13.04
C VAL A 273 20.99 6.34 14.41
N MET A 274 19.94 6.24 15.21
CA MET A 274 19.97 5.56 16.49
C MET A 274 19.20 4.24 16.50
N ASN A 275 18.53 3.93 15.38
CA ASN A 275 17.87 2.64 15.16
C ASN A 275 17.90 2.32 13.66
N THR A 276 18.61 1.26 13.28
CA THR A 276 18.68 0.84 11.86
C THR A 276 17.42 0.12 11.40
N ASP A 277 16.49 -0.23 12.29
CA ASP A 277 15.14 -0.75 12.01
C ASP A 277 14.09 0.36 11.85
N ALA A 278 14.54 1.61 11.80
CA ALA A 278 13.76 2.79 11.42
C ALA A 278 14.29 3.37 10.10
N GLU A 279 14.54 2.51 9.14
CA GLU A 279 15.15 2.74 7.83
C GLU A 279 14.13 3.30 6.82
N GLY A 280 12.85 2.88 6.91
CA GLY A 280 11.81 3.27 5.96
C GLY A 280 11.63 4.79 5.88
N ARG A 281 11.65 5.48 7.00
CA ARG A 281 11.58 6.95 7.02
C ARG A 281 12.83 7.61 6.43
N LEU A 282 13.99 6.95 6.52
CA LEU A 282 15.24 7.45 5.93
C LEU A 282 15.20 7.41 4.41
N VAL A 283 14.71 6.33 3.80
CA VAL A 283 14.57 6.24 2.35
C VAL A 283 13.47 7.16 1.83
N LEU A 284 12.33 7.26 2.55
CA LEU A 284 11.22 8.15 2.17
C LEU A 284 11.63 9.62 2.15
N ALA A 285 12.54 10.03 3.05
CA ALA A 285 13.02 11.41 3.11
C ALA A 285 13.59 11.91 1.78
N ASP A 286 14.33 11.07 1.03
CA ASP A 286 14.84 11.43 -0.29
C ASP A 286 13.72 11.65 -1.32
N GLY A 287 12.72 10.77 -1.33
CA GLY A 287 11.56 10.91 -2.22
C GLY A 287 10.69 12.12 -1.87
N LEU A 288 10.52 12.43 -0.57
CA LEU A 288 9.77 13.60 -0.10
C LEU A 288 10.47 14.92 -0.45
N ILE A 289 11.81 14.97 -0.43
CA ILE A 289 12.57 16.13 -0.92
C ILE A 289 12.28 16.38 -2.40
N ASP A 290 12.33 15.33 -3.24
CA ASP A 290 12.03 15.45 -4.66
C ASP A 290 10.57 15.83 -4.92
N ALA A 291 9.64 15.24 -4.15
CA ALA A 291 8.22 15.57 -4.24
C ALA A 291 7.96 17.04 -3.90
N SER A 292 8.54 17.55 -2.80
CA SER A 292 8.40 18.95 -2.39
C SER A 292 8.98 19.94 -3.44
N ALA A 293 10.10 19.59 -4.08
CA ALA A 293 10.70 20.39 -5.10
C ALA A 293 9.82 20.60 -6.35
N GLN A 294 8.84 19.72 -6.57
CA GLN A 294 7.84 19.87 -7.65
C GLN A 294 6.75 20.88 -7.31
N LYS A 295 6.62 21.31 -6.07
CA LYS A 295 5.56 22.22 -5.56
C LYS A 295 4.16 21.77 -5.97
N PRO A 296 3.78 20.49 -5.77
CA PRO A 296 2.48 19.98 -6.15
C PRO A 296 1.39 20.50 -5.19
N GLU A 297 0.13 20.37 -5.61
CA GLU A 297 -1.01 20.62 -4.72
C GLU A 297 -1.15 19.52 -3.65
N LEU A 298 -0.63 18.31 -3.93
CA LEU A 298 -0.80 17.13 -3.09
C LEU A 298 0.48 16.29 -3.05
N ILE A 299 0.92 15.93 -1.84
CA ILE A 299 1.94 14.91 -1.61
C ILE A 299 1.29 13.79 -0.78
N ILE A 300 1.39 12.55 -1.26
CA ILE A 300 0.97 11.37 -0.51
C ILE A 300 2.18 10.44 -0.40
N ASP A 301 2.58 10.12 0.81
CA ASP A 301 3.50 9.02 1.00
C ASP A 301 2.82 7.82 1.67
N MET A 302 3.21 6.62 1.22
CA MET A 302 2.70 5.34 1.72
C MET A 302 3.84 4.42 2.14
N ALA A 303 3.72 3.87 3.34
CA ALA A 303 4.76 3.02 3.90
C ALA A 303 4.19 2.01 4.89
N THR A 304 4.74 0.81 4.91
CA THR A 304 4.65 -0.13 6.02
C THR A 304 5.66 0.32 7.09
N LEU A 305 5.33 1.40 7.80
CA LEU A 305 6.36 2.18 8.50
C LEU A 305 6.56 1.77 9.94
N THR A 306 5.45 1.56 10.69
CA THR A 306 5.59 1.36 12.13
C THR A 306 4.77 0.19 12.67
N GLY A 307 5.40 -0.57 13.58
CA GLY A 307 4.66 -1.51 14.42
C GLY A 307 3.68 -0.80 15.38
N ALA A 308 3.92 0.48 15.68
CA ALA A 308 3.06 1.28 16.55
C ALA A 308 1.68 1.55 15.91
N ALA A 309 1.61 1.87 14.62
CA ALA A 309 0.33 1.99 13.90
C ALA A 309 -0.44 0.66 13.91
N LYS A 310 0.27 -0.45 13.70
CA LYS A 310 -0.30 -1.79 13.76
C LYS A 310 -0.80 -2.17 15.16
N THR A 311 -0.09 -1.76 16.20
CA THR A 311 -0.53 -1.95 17.59
C THR A 311 -1.79 -1.13 17.90
N ALA A 312 -1.89 0.11 17.36
CA ALA A 312 -3.03 0.99 17.58
C ALA A 312 -4.29 0.54 16.83
N LEU A 313 -4.17 0.05 15.58
CA LEU A 313 -5.28 -0.17 14.66
C LEU A 313 -5.48 -1.63 14.22
N GLY A 314 -4.60 -2.53 14.63
CA GLY A 314 -4.60 -3.92 14.17
C GLY A 314 -4.17 -4.04 12.70
N ASN A 315 -4.68 -5.10 12.04
CA ASN A 315 -4.43 -5.37 10.63
C ASN A 315 -5.60 -4.96 9.73
N ASP A 316 -6.56 -4.21 10.25
CA ASP A 316 -7.82 -3.93 9.56
C ASP A 316 -7.88 -2.51 9.00
N TYR A 317 -7.19 -1.56 9.61
CA TYR A 317 -7.18 -0.16 9.21
C TYR A 317 -5.78 0.28 8.79
N HIS A 318 -5.70 1.16 7.77
CA HIS A 318 -4.51 1.99 7.56
C HIS A 318 -4.54 3.21 8.47
N ALA A 319 -3.38 3.62 8.97
CA ALA A 319 -3.26 4.85 9.75
C ALA A 319 -2.99 6.04 8.83
N LEU A 320 -3.78 7.10 9.00
CA LEU A 320 -3.62 8.37 8.29
C LEU A 320 -3.05 9.43 9.22
N PHE A 321 -2.07 10.18 8.73
CA PHE A 321 -1.50 11.34 9.39
C PHE A 321 -1.48 12.55 8.46
N SER A 322 -1.85 13.70 8.95
CA SER A 322 -1.77 14.98 8.26
C SER A 322 -1.92 16.13 9.23
N PHE A 323 -1.29 17.27 8.92
CA PHE A 323 -1.59 18.56 9.54
C PHE A 323 -2.76 19.26 8.84
N ASP A 324 -3.11 18.86 7.61
CA ASP A 324 -4.23 19.40 6.83
C ASP A 324 -5.53 18.65 7.14
N ASP A 325 -6.39 19.24 7.97
CA ASP A 325 -7.65 18.63 8.37
C ASP A 325 -8.62 18.43 7.20
N LYS A 326 -8.61 19.36 6.24
CA LYS A 326 -9.52 19.28 5.07
C LYS A 326 -9.12 18.16 4.15
N LEU A 327 -7.81 18.04 3.90
CA LEU A 327 -7.27 16.97 3.06
C LEU A 327 -7.44 15.60 3.72
N ALA A 328 -7.21 15.50 5.02
CA ALA A 328 -7.46 14.29 5.78
C ALA A 328 -8.94 13.86 5.70
N ALA A 329 -9.88 14.81 5.81
CA ALA A 329 -11.31 14.53 5.67
C ALA A 329 -11.67 14.05 4.24
N ARG A 330 -11.04 14.61 3.19
CA ARG A 330 -11.22 14.17 1.80
C ARG A 330 -10.74 12.73 1.60
N LEU A 331 -9.58 12.35 2.15
CA LEU A 331 -9.11 10.96 2.07
C LEU A 331 -10.07 10.01 2.78
N LEU A 332 -10.55 10.36 3.98
CA LEU A 332 -11.50 9.53 4.72
C LEU A 332 -12.84 9.39 4.00
N ALA A 333 -13.29 10.43 3.31
CA ALA A 333 -14.48 10.34 2.45
C ALA A 333 -14.25 9.40 1.25
N SER A 334 -13.09 9.47 0.59
CA SER A 334 -12.69 8.53 -0.46
C SER A 334 -12.61 7.09 0.06
N ALA A 335 -12.08 6.90 1.26
CA ALA A 335 -11.99 5.60 1.91
C ALA A 335 -13.39 5.01 2.19
N ALA A 336 -14.31 5.82 2.68
CA ALA A 336 -15.69 5.42 2.91
C ALA A 336 -16.41 5.07 1.60
N ALA A 337 -16.22 5.85 0.54
CA ALA A 337 -16.80 5.59 -0.79
C ALA A 337 -16.31 4.26 -1.39
N GLU A 338 -15.07 3.88 -1.11
CA GLU A 338 -14.46 2.64 -1.62
C GLU A 338 -14.57 1.46 -0.64
N ASN A 339 -15.22 1.65 0.52
CA ASN A 339 -15.30 0.63 1.58
C ASN A 339 -13.91 0.09 1.98
N GLU A 340 -12.91 0.96 2.09
CA GLU A 340 -11.58 0.63 2.57
C GLU A 340 -11.35 1.28 3.94
N PRO A 341 -10.94 0.53 4.98
CA PRO A 341 -10.86 1.08 6.33
C PRO A 341 -9.59 1.91 6.54
N PHE A 342 -9.79 3.17 6.89
CA PHE A 342 -8.76 4.12 7.29
C PHE A 342 -9.13 4.78 8.62
N TRP A 343 -8.12 5.08 9.43
CA TRP A 343 -8.30 5.81 10.67
C TRP A 343 -7.23 6.88 10.84
N ARG A 344 -7.63 8.12 11.14
CA ARG A 344 -6.70 9.19 11.40
C ARG A 344 -6.15 9.10 12.82
N LEU A 345 -4.82 9.00 12.94
CA LEU A 345 -4.11 9.09 14.22
C LEU A 345 -3.58 10.50 14.45
N PRO A 346 -3.30 10.88 15.71
CA PRO A 346 -2.84 12.22 16.05
C PRO A 346 -1.50 12.58 15.42
N LEU A 347 -1.41 13.77 14.84
CA LEU A 347 -0.17 14.41 14.43
C LEU A 347 -0.19 15.87 14.88
N ALA A 348 0.83 16.30 15.62
CA ALA A 348 0.95 17.64 16.17
C ALA A 348 2.41 18.11 16.16
N GLU A 349 2.64 19.42 16.27
CA GLU A 349 3.97 20.03 16.22
C GLU A 349 4.96 19.44 17.23
N PHE A 350 4.50 19.07 18.42
CA PHE A 350 5.37 18.48 19.42
C PHE A 350 5.94 17.11 19.01
N HIS A 351 5.26 16.35 18.12
CA HIS A 351 5.82 15.09 17.61
C HIS A 351 7.05 15.32 16.73
N ARG A 352 7.14 16.46 16.06
CA ARG A 352 8.31 16.85 15.27
C ARG A 352 9.52 17.14 16.15
N SER A 353 9.31 17.78 17.31
CA SER A 353 10.37 18.14 18.25
C SER A 353 10.82 16.97 19.15
N GLN A 354 10.12 15.83 19.13
CA GLN A 354 10.43 14.64 19.94
C GLN A 354 11.53 13.75 19.33
N LEU A 355 12.32 14.28 18.41
CA LEU A 355 13.39 13.58 17.69
C LEU A 355 14.75 14.29 17.86
N PRO A 356 15.14 14.73 19.06
CA PRO A 356 16.40 15.44 19.23
C PRO A 356 17.60 14.51 19.06
N SER A 357 18.68 15.03 18.49
CA SER A 357 20.00 14.41 18.46
C SER A 357 21.01 15.30 19.16
N ASN A 358 22.07 14.70 19.73
CA ASN A 358 23.18 15.43 20.28
C ASN A 358 24.25 15.78 19.23
N PHE A 359 24.20 15.17 18.06
CA PHE A 359 25.22 15.25 17.01
C PHE A 359 24.70 15.72 15.65
N ALA A 360 23.36 15.76 15.48
CA ALA A 360 22.70 16.19 14.27
C ALA A 360 21.45 17.02 14.56
N GLU A 361 20.76 17.54 13.55
CA GLU A 361 19.50 18.26 13.75
C GLU A 361 18.37 17.35 14.18
N LEU A 362 18.39 16.09 13.71
CA LEU A 362 17.36 15.10 13.99
C LEU A 362 17.96 13.75 14.35
N ASN A 363 17.18 12.97 15.09
CA ASN A 363 17.36 11.54 15.27
C ASN A 363 16.30 10.80 14.44
N ASN A 364 16.64 9.63 13.88
CA ASN A 364 15.66 8.86 13.11
C ASN A 364 14.60 8.14 13.97
N THR A 365 14.76 8.16 15.29
CA THR A 365 13.78 7.56 16.21
C THR A 365 13.61 8.41 17.47
N ALA A 366 12.39 8.44 18.00
CA ALA A 366 12.13 9.07 19.30
C ALA A 366 12.64 8.18 20.44
N SER A 367 13.00 8.79 21.57
CA SER A 367 13.37 8.04 22.76
C SER A 367 12.15 7.35 23.39
N ALA A 368 12.39 6.39 24.30
CA ALA A 368 11.34 5.70 25.05
C ALA A 368 10.44 6.65 25.88
N ALA A 369 10.89 7.88 26.15
CA ALA A 369 10.07 8.90 26.79
C ALA A 369 8.89 9.38 25.93
N TYR A 370 8.92 9.13 24.60
CA TYR A 370 7.91 9.54 23.64
C TYR A 370 7.35 8.31 22.92
N PRO A 371 6.42 7.55 23.55
CA PRO A 371 5.99 6.24 23.08
C PRO A 371 5.04 6.29 21.86
N ALA A 372 4.61 7.48 21.40
CA ALA A 372 3.72 7.62 20.23
C ALA A 372 4.47 7.36 18.91
N GLY A 373 5.03 6.15 18.75
CA GLY A 373 5.97 5.80 17.68
C GLY A 373 5.47 6.08 16.26
N ALA A 374 4.19 5.88 15.98
CA ALA A 374 3.60 6.19 14.68
C ALA A 374 3.54 7.70 14.41
N SER A 375 3.09 8.49 15.41
CA SER A 375 3.02 9.95 15.31
C SER A 375 4.41 10.60 15.21
N THR A 376 5.40 10.09 15.96
CA THR A 376 6.77 10.60 15.85
C THR A 376 7.45 10.22 14.53
N ALA A 377 7.10 9.06 13.95
CA ALA A 377 7.54 8.70 12.61
C ALA A 377 6.97 9.64 11.53
N ALA A 378 5.67 9.95 11.59
CA ALA A 378 5.05 10.96 10.74
C ALA A 378 5.66 12.35 10.99
N GLY A 379 5.94 12.69 12.26
CA GLY A 379 6.67 13.90 12.65
C GLY A 379 8.06 13.98 12.00
N PHE A 380 8.79 12.87 11.94
CA PHE A 380 10.06 12.80 11.24
C PHE A 380 9.91 13.13 9.74
N LEU A 381 8.96 12.47 9.06
CA LEU A 381 8.73 12.66 7.61
C LEU A 381 8.38 14.11 7.28
N SER A 382 7.62 14.78 8.13
CA SER A 382 7.23 16.19 7.94
C SER A 382 8.41 17.17 7.87
N HIS A 383 9.61 16.79 8.36
CA HIS A 383 10.82 17.61 8.19
C HIS A 383 11.37 17.61 6.76
N PHE A 384 10.90 16.71 5.91
CA PHE A 384 11.31 16.55 4.52
C PHE A 384 10.23 16.99 3.51
N VAL A 385 9.13 17.55 4.02
CA VAL A 385 8.06 18.17 3.23
C VAL A 385 8.10 19.67 3.48
N GLU A 386 8.30 20.47 2.43
CA GLU A 386 8.48 21.92 2.56
C GLU A 386 7.22 22.60 3.14
N ASN A 387 6.05 22.29 2.59
CA ASN A 387 4.75 22.79 3.06
C ASN A 387 3.94 21.69 3.77
N TYR A 388 4.46 21.15 4.88
CA TYR A 388 3.85 20.01 5.56
C TYR A 388 2.49 20.31 6.22
N HIS A 389 2.13 21.59 6.41
CA HIS A 389 0.84 22.01 6.97
C HIS A 389 -0.33 21.89 5.98
N GLU A 390 -0.04 21.92 4.67
CA GLU A 390 -1.05 21.91 3.61
C GLU A 390 -0.63 20.93 2.52
N GLY A 391 -1.59 20.15 2.01
CA GLY A 391 -1.39 19.29 0.86
C GLY A 391 -0.57 18.02 1.11
N TRP A 392 -0.25 17.65 2.36
CA TRP A 392 0.52 16.44 2.67
C TRP A 392 -0.27 15.41 3.48
N LEU A 393 -0.20 14.15 3.03
CA LEU A 393 -0.72 12.98 3.72
C LEU A 393 0.37 11.91 3.87
N HIS A 394 0.54 11.39 5.07
CA HIS A 394 1.28 10.16 5.32
C HIS A 394 0.30 9.02 5.65
N ILE A 395 0.46 7.87 4.95
CA ILE A 395 -0.33 6.67 5.18
C ILE A 395 0.61 5.56 5.67
N ASP A 396 0.47 5.19 6.95
CA ASP A 396 1.15 4.04 7.52
C ASP A 396 0.29 2.78 7.28
N CYS A 397 0.80 1.90 6.42
CA CYS A 397 0.06 0.83 5.77
C CYS A 397 -0.09 -0.42 6.65
N SER A 398 -0.68 -0.29 7.85
CA SER A 398 -0.84 -1.40 8.82
C SER A 398 -1.73 -2.54 8.31
N ALA A 399 -2.68 -2.28 7.39
CA ALA A 399 -3.60 -3.28 6.84
C ALA A 399 -3.11 -3.99 5.56
N THR A 400 -1.88 -3.74 5.12
CA THR A 400 -1.37 -4.21 3.82
C THR A 400 -1.17 -5.73 3.76
N TYR A 401 -0.74 -6.37 4.86
CA TYR A 401 -0.32 -7.76 4.87
C TYR A 401 -0.79 -8.52 6.11
N ARG A 402 -1.19 -9.79 5.92
CA ARG A 402 -1.60 -10.72 6.97
C ARG A 402 -0.76 -11.98 6.95
N LYS A 403 -0.16 -12.34 8.10
CA LYS A 403 0.65 -13.57 8.23
C LYS A 403 -0.18 -14.84 8.09
N ALA A 404 -1.45 -14.79 8.49
CA ALA A 404 -2.36 -15.93 8.48
C ALA A 404 -3.71 -15.54 7.88
N ALA A 405 -4.45 -16.52 7.40
CA ALA A 405 -5.83 -16.32 7.00
C ALA A 405 -6.70 -15.98 8.21
N VAL A 406 -7.61 -15.05 8.02
CA VAL A 406 -8.62 -14.63 8.98
C VAL A 406 -10.00 -14.69 8.32
N GLU A 407 -11.06 -14.34 9.03
CA GLU A 407 -12.45 -14.54 8.59
C GLU A 407 -12.73 -14.18 7.12
N GLN A 408 -12.26 -13.02 6.67
CA GLN A 408 -12.54 -12.51 5.31
C GLN A 408 -11.33 -12.44 4.40
N TRP A 409 -10.12 -12.62 4.94
CA TRP A 409 -8.88 -12.50 4.18
C TRP A 409 -8.09 -13.80 4.16
N SER A 410 -7.49 -14.12 3.03
CA SER A 410 -6.41 -15.10 2.96
C SER A 410 -5.13 -14.57 3.63
N ALA A 411 -4.16 -15.44 3.89
CA ALA A 411 -2.81 -14.98 4.18
C ALA A 411 -2.24 -14.20 3.00
N GLY A 412 -1.34 -13.25 3.27
CA GLY A 412 -0.68 -12.42 2.27
C GLY A 412 -1.26 -11.01 2.18
N ALA A 413 -0.98 -10.36 1.07
CA ALA A 413 -1.38 -8.99 0.82
C ALA A 413 -2.88 -8.81 0.59
N THR A 414 -3.41 -7.66 1.02
CA THR A 414 -4.83 -7.33 0.92
C THR A 414 -5.16 -6.48 -0.30
N GLY A 415 -4.27 -5.57 -0.69
CA GLY A 415 -4.50 -4.54 -1.70
C GLY A 415 -5.34 -3.36 -1.21
N LEU A 416 -5.62 -3.28 0.10
CA LEU A 416 -6.30 -2.14 0.70
C LEU A 416 -5.51 -0.85 0.51
N GLY A 417 -6.21 0.26 0.29
CA GLY A 417 -5.65 1.58 0.05
C GLY A 417 -5.50 1.95 -1.42
N VAL A 418 -5.47 0.98 -2.33
CA VAL A 418 -5.37 1.22 -3.78
C VAL A 418 -6.55 2.06 -4.28
N ARG A 419 -7.77 1.64 -3.96
CA ARG A 419 -9.00 2.29 -4.44
C ARG A 419 -9.20 3.65 -3.77
N THR A 420 -8.93 3.75 -2.49
CA THR A 420 -9.03 5.00 -1.72
C THR A 420 -8.16 6.10 -2.32
N VAL A 421 -6.86 5.81 -2.54
CA VAL A 421 -5.95 6.81 -3.10
C VAL A 421 -6.29 7.13 -4.56
N ALA A 422 -6.67 6.14 -5.36
CA ALA A 422 -7.12 6.38 -6.72
C ALA A 422 -8.38 7.27 -6.77
N ASN A 423 -9.34 7.05 -5.89
CA ASN A 423 -10.54 7.87 -5.75
C ASN A 423 -10.17 9.33 -5.40
N LEU A 424 -9.29 9.53 -4.40
CA LEU A 424 -8.82 10.87 -4.05
C LEU A 424 -8.14 11.60 -5.21
N LEU A 425 -7.34 10.89 -6.02
CA LEU A 425 -6.64 11.47 -7.18
C LEU A 425 -7.58 11.85 -8.31
N THR A 426 -8.70 11.15 -8.46
CA THR A 426 -9.69 11.35 -9.54
C THR A 426 -10.88 12.20 -9.11
N ALA A 427 -11.07 12.45 -7.81
CA ALA A 427 -12.09 13.36 -7.31
C ALA A 427 -11.88 14.79 -7.85
N GLU A 428 -12.98 15.46 -8.19
CA GLU A 428 -13.02 16.83 -8.71
C GLU A 428 -12.62 17.88 -7.64
#